data_3e776343c4fc01b5ed2094f65bc6753e
#
_entry.id   3e776343c4fc01b5ed2094f65bc6753e
#
_cell.length_a   1.000
_cell.length_b   1.000
_cell.length_c   1.000
_cell.angle_alpha   90.00
_cell.angle_beta   90.00
_cell.angle_gamma   90.00
#
_symmetry.space_group_name_H-M   'P 1'
#
loop_
_entity.id
_entity.type
_entity.pdbx_description
1 polymer ?
#
loop_
_entity_poly.entity_id
_entity_poly.type
_entity_poly.pdbx_seq_one_letter_code
_entity_poly.pdbx_strand_id
1 'polypeptide(L)'
;MHFPKREIVEHIRKTYPAGCRVVIDEMDDAQAPRIGSQGTVTGVDDAGNVMCVWDCGSSLSLAYGADRAHKISTEDEAKVTLDRYGRHQPEKDCRCPRCGEMMWGPKAHRAMSRYADITVCDQCGMEEDLEKAGLAEVKPLMKWCAIVLPSIGGGAWRR
;
A
#
# COMPACT_ATOMS: atom_id res chain seq x y z
N MET A 1 3.03 34.17 -13.24
CA MET A 1 2.51 32.95 -12.60
C MET A 1 1.28 32.50 -13.36
N HIS A 2 1.30 31.27 -13.86
CA HIS A 2 0.23 30.77 -14.70
C HIS A 2 -0.68 29.87 -13.85
N PHE A 3 -1.85 30.37 -13.54
CA PHE A 3 -2.83 29.57 -12.79
C PHE A 3 -3.53 28.59 -13.75
N PRO A 4 -3.77 27.36 -13.34
CA PRO A 4 -4.50 26.40 -14.15
C PRO A 4 -5.96 26.84 -14.32
N LYS A 5 -6.57 26.43 -15.43
CA LYS A 5 -7.99 26.66 -15.66
C LYS A 5 -8.81 25.94 -14.58
N ARG A 6 -9.97 26.51 -14.24
CA ARG A 6 -10.88 25.94 -13.23
C ARG A 6 -11.20 24.47 -13.47
N GLU A 7 -11.37 24.09 -14.72
CA GLU A 7 -11.63 22.68 -15.11
C GLU A 7 -10.49 21.73 -14.70
N ILE A 8 -9.24 22.22 -14.81
CA ILE A 8 -8.05 21.45 -14.39
C ILE A 8 -8.04 21.30 -12.88
N VAL A 9 -8.31 22.37 -12.13
CA VAL A 9 -8.40 22.33 -10.66
C VAL A 9 -9.48 21.36 -10.20
N GLU A 10 -10.65 21.39 -10.84
CA GLU A 10 -11.75 20.46 -10.54
C GLU A 10 -11.35 19.01 -10.84
N HIS A 11 -10.61 18.77 -11.92
CA HIS A 11 -10.09 17.45 -12.25
C HIS A 11 -9.10 16.96 -11.18
N ILE A 12 -8.18 17.82 -10.74
CA ILE A 12 -7.21 17.49 -9.68
C ILE A 12 -7.95 17.16 -8.36
N ARG A 13 -8.98 17.93 -8.00
CA ARG A 13 -9.79 17.67 -6.81
C ARG A 13 -10.49 16.30 -6.85
N LYS A 14 -10.94 15.89 -8.02
CA LYS A 14 -11.56 14.57 -8.20
C LYS A 14 -10.53 13.44 -8.14
N THR A 15 -9.35 13.68 -8.67
CA THR A 15 -8.25 12.69 -8.69
C THR A 15 -7.65 12.50 -7.30
N TYR A 16 -7.51 13.58 -6.52
CA TYR A 16 -6.90 13.58 -5.19
C TYR A 16 -7.88 14.05 -4.12
N PRO A 17 -8.92 13.27 -3.82
CA PRO A 17 -9.86 13.64 -2.75
C PRO A 17 -9.18 13.63 -1.38
N ALA A 18 -9.68 14.48 -0.48
CA ALA A 18 -9.18 14.51 0.90
C ALA A 18 -9.24 13.12 1.54
N GLY A 19 -8.15 12.74 2.21
CA GLY A 19 -8.00 11.42 2.84
C GLY A 19 -7.29 10.38 1.97
N CYS A 20 -7.10 10.62 0.66
CA CYS A 20 -6.35 9.66 -0.16
C CYS A 20 -4.85 9.69 0.16
N ARG A 21 -4.19 8.56 -0.07
CA ARG A 21 -2.76 8.38 0.18
C ARG A 21 -1.97 8.60 -1.11
N VAL A 22 -0.83 9.29 -0.97
CA VAL A 22 0.07 9.60 -2.09
C VAL A 22 1.52 9.32 -1.74
N VAL A 23 2.32 9.11 -2.77
CA VAL A 23 3.78 8.93 -2.68
C VAL A 23 4.46 9.99 -3.54
N ILE A 24 5.50 10.63 -3.01
CA ILE A 24 6.31 11.60 -3.75
C ILE A 24 7.16 10.88 -4.80
N ASP A 25 7.01 11.28 -6.06
CA ASP A 25 7.88 10.87 -7.16
C ASP A 25 8.96 11.92 -7.43
N GLU A 26 8.61 13.21 -7.35
CA GLU A 26 9.52 14.32 -7.56
C GLU A 26 9.01 15.57 -6.84
N MET A 27 9.88 16.23 -6.09
CA MET A 27 9.60 17.49 -5.43
C MET A 27 10.87 18.33 -5.39
N ASP A 28 10.85 19.48 -6.07
CA ASP A 28 11.98 20.40 -6.16
C ASP A 28 11.88 21.49 -5.08
N ASP A 29 12.14 21.12 -3.85
CA ASP A 29 12.17 22.03 -2.70
C ASP A 29 13.27 21.58 -1.73
N ALA A 30 14.03 22.53 -1.21
CA ALA A 30 15.11 22.25 -0.26
C ALA A 30 14.63 21.60 1.05
N GLN A 31 13.35 21.79 1.39
CA GLN A 31 12.70 21.22 2.58
C GLN A 31 11.78 20.04 2.24
N ALA A 32 11.85 19.55 1.01
CA ALA A 32 11.01 18.44 0.57
C ALA A 32 11.29 17.17 1.37
N PRO A 33 10.26 16.39 1.70
CA PRO A 33 10.45 15.03 2.17
C PRO A 33 11.19 14.21 1.10
N ARG A 34 11.82 13.13 1.52
CA ARG A 34 12.54 12.26 0.57
C ARG A 34 11.57 11.69 -0.47
N ILE A 35 12.08 11.51 -1.70
CA ILE A 35 11.37 10.78 -2.75
C ILE A 35 10.96 9.40 -2.20
N GLY A 36 9.73 8.99 -2.46
CA GLY A 36 9.13 7.78 -1.90
C GLY A 36 8.44 7.98 -0.56
N SER A 37 8.49 9.18 0.04
CA SER A 37 7.71 9.49 1.24
C SER A 37 6.22 9.44 0.96
N GLN A 38 5.47 8.92 1.93
CA GLN A 38 4.03 8.81 1.85
C GLN A 38 3.34 9.91 2.66
N GLY A 39 2.17 10.30 2.23
CA GLY A 39 1.36 11.30 2.92
C GLY A 39 -0.13 11.15 2.64
N THR A 40 -0.91 11.97 3.34
CA THR A 40 -2.36 12.02 3.19
C THR A 40 -2.77 13.38 2.62
N VAL A 41 -3.59 13.37 1.58
CA VAL A 41 -4.14 14.60 0.99
C VAL A 41 -5.17 15.19 1.94
N THR A 42 -5.07 16.49 2.20
CA THR A 42 -6.04 17.24 3.00
C THR A 42 -6.99 18.06 2.12
N GLY A 43 -6.60 18.36 0.90
CA GLY A 43 -7.41 19.12 -0.07
C GLY A 43 -6.59 19.58 -1.26
N VAL A 44 -7.24 20.34 -2.14
CA VAL A 44 -6.61 21.00 -3.30
C VAL A 44 -6.99 22.46 -3.27
N ASP A 45 -6.01 23.34 -3.37
CA ASP A 45 -6.27 24.79 -3.41
C ASP A 45 -6.73 25.27 -4.80
N ASP A 46 -7.07 26.56 -4.91
CA ASP A 46 -7.57 27.14 -6.14
C ASP A 46 -6.48 27.30 -7.23
N ALA A 47 -5.22 27.17 -6.85
CA ALA A 47 -4.09 27.17 -7.78
C ALA A 47 -3.75 25.75 -8.30
N GLY A 48 -4.49 24.74 -7.86
CA GLY A 48 -4.28 23.33 -8.25
C GLY A 48 -3.19 22.63 -7.45
N ASN A 49 -2.70 23.21 -6.38
CA ASN A 49 -1.71 22.55 -5.50
C ASN A 49 -2.42 21.54 -4.61
N VAL A 50 -1.83 20.36 -4.47
CA VAL A 50 -2.37 19.31 -3.62
C VAL A 50 -1.79 19.48 -2.21
N MET A 51 -2.63 19.83 -1.27
CA MET A 51 -2.24 20.00 0.14
C MET A 51 -2.13 18.64 0.81
N CYS A 52 -0.98 18.37 1.42
CA CYS A 52 -0.66 17.08 2.03
C CYS A 52 -0.12 17.23 3.44
N VAL A 53 -0.36 16.22 4.26
CA VAL A 53 0.37 15.99 5.51
C VAL A 53 1.19 14.72 5.31
N TRP A 54 2.51 14.86 5.31
CA TRP A 54 3.44 13.75 5.10
C TRP A 54 3.68 12.99 6.40
N ASP A 55 3.87 11.70 6.31
CA ASP A 55 4.09 10.84 7.49
C ASP A 55 5.35 11.23 8.28
N CYS A 56 6.31 11.88 7.62
CA CYS A 56 7.51 12.43 8.28
C CYS A 56 7.26 13.73 9.08
N GLY A 57 6.04 14.27 9.07
CA GLY A 57 5.67 15.49 9.78
C GLY A 57 5.68 16.77 8.93
N SER A 58 6.16 16.71 7.69
CA SER A 58 6.10 17.86 6.77
C SER A 58 4.66 18.13 6.33
N SER A 59 4.35 19.40 6.04
CA SER A 59 3.07 19.84 5.48
C SER A 59 3.22 20.57 4.14
N LEU A 60 4.31 20.33 3.42
CA LEU A 60 4.53 20.92 2.10
C LEU A 60 3.50 20.40 1.10
N SER A 61 2.86 21.32 0.37
CA SER A 61 1.95 20.98 -0.71
C SER A 61 2.71 20.57 -1.97
N LEU A 62 2.08 19.71 -2.77
CA LEU A 62 2.57 19.41 -4.12
C LEU A 62 2.21 20.56 -5.04
N ALA A 63 3.22 21.21 -5.61
CA ALA A 63 3.03 22.35 -6.49
C ALA A 63 2.57 21.90 -7.89
N TYR A 64 1.49 22.49 -8.36
CA TYR A 64 0.97 22.23 -9.71
C TYR A 64 2.04 22.51 -10.78
N GLY A 65 2.26 21.54 -11.65
CA GLY A 65 3.19 21.65 -12.78
C GLY A 65 4.68 21.53 -12.42
N ALA A 66 5.04 21.47 -11.14
CA ALA A 66 6.42 21.35 -10.69
C ALA A 66 6.70 20.02 -10.00
N ASP A 67 5.84 19.62 -9.08
CA ASP A 67 6.01 18.40 -8.30
C ASP A 67 5.21 17.25 -8.88
N ARG A 68 5.65 16.03 -8.65
CA ARG A 68 4.96 14.82 -9.08
C ARG A 68 4.79 13.85 -7.92
N ALA A 69 3.59 13.27 -7.86
CA ALA A 69 3.24 12.22 -6.93
C ALA A 69 2.23 11.29 -7.60
N HIS A 70 2.11 10.09 -7.10
CA HIS A 70 1.06 9.18 -7.53
C HIS A 70 0.24 8.73 -6.33
N LYS A 71 -1.03 8.42 -6.60
CA LYS A 71 -1.96 7.92 -5.60
C LYS A 71 -1.68 6.44 -5.34
N ILE A 72 -1.62 6.06 -4.07
CA ILE A 72 -1.48 4.66 -3.67
C ILE A 72 -2.88 4.05 -3.64
N SER A 73 -3.08 2.95 -4.34
CA SER A 73 -4.29 2.16 -4.21
C SER A 73 -4.30 1.40 -2.89
N THR A 74 -5.48 1.03 -2.42
CA THR A 74 -5.62 0.18 -1.21
C THR A 74 -4.93 -1.17 -1.38
N GLU A 75 -4.88 -1.70 -2.61
CA GLU A 75 -4.13 -2.91 -2.94
C GLU A 75 -2.62 -2.69 -2.78
N ASP A 76 -2.09 -1.55 -3.20
CA ASP A 76 -0.67 -1.21 -3.02
C ASP A 76 -0.32 -1.06 -1.54
N GLU A 77 -1.18 -0.43 -0.74
CA GLU A 77 -1.00 -0.33 0.71
C GLU A 77 -1.01 -1.71 1.36
N ALA A 78 -1.92 -2.56 0.95
CA ALA A 78 -2.00 -3.94 1.43
C ALA A 78 -0.72 -4.71 1.08
N LYS A 79 -0.20 -4.54 -0.14
CA LYS A 79 1.06 -5.17 -0.57
C LYS A 79 2.23 -4.73 0.31
N VAL A 80 2.36 -3.43 0.56
CA VAL A 80 3.42 -2.88 1.44
C VAL A 80 3.31 -3.47 2.84
N THR A 81 2.11 -3.59 3.37
CA THR A 81 1.86 -4.18 4.70
C THR A 81 2.24 -5.66 4.73
N LEU A 82 1.87 -6.42 3.71
CA LEU A 82 2.21 -7.84 3.60
C LEU A 82 3.71 -8.07 3.42
N ASP A 83 4.39 -7.26 2.61
CA ASP A 83 5.84 -7.31 2.44
C ASP A 83 6.56 -7.08 3.78
N ARG A 84 6.05 -6.14 4.58
CA ARG A 84 6.57 -5.87 5.93
C ARG A 84 6.36 -7.05 6.86
N TYR A 85 5.19 -7.64 6.86
CA TYR A 85 4.90 -8.85 7.66
C TYR A 85 5.80 -10.01 7.24
N GLY A 86 6.04 -10.16 5.94
CA GLY A 86 6.90 -11.21 5.40
C GLY A 86 8.32 -11.16 5.96
N ARG A 87 8.87 -9.97 6.13
CA ARG A 87 10.20 -9.78 6.72
C ARG A 87 10.29 -10.17 8.18
N HIS A 88 9.17 -10.22 8.88
CA HIS A 88 9.08 -10.53 10.32
C HIS A 88 8.33 -11.83 10.60
N GLN A 89 8.05 -12.64 9.58
CA GLN A 89 7.40 -13.93 9.79
C GLN A 89 8.26 -14.86 10.65
N PRO A 90 7.65 -15.57 11.64
CA PRO A 90 8.35 -16.54 12.46
C PRO A 90 8.99 -17.66 11.62
N GLU A 91 10.14 -18.13 12.05
CA GLU A 91 10.84 -19.27 11.42
C GLU A 91 10.13 -20.61 11.65
N LYS A 92 9.19 -20.66 12.58
CA LYS A 92 8.42 -21.85 12.92
C LYS A 92 6.97 -21.45 13.21
N ASP A 93 6.07 -22.37 13.03
CA ASP A 93 4.63 -22.27 13.28
C ASP A 93 4.04 -20.85 13.33
N CYS A 94 3.28 -20.49 12.34
CA CYS A 94 2.52 -19.22 12.32
C CYS A 94 1.27 -19.35 11.46
N ARG A 95 0.39 -18.37 11.55
CA ARG A 95 -0.80 -18.34 10.70
C ARG A 95 -0.47 -17.91 9.27
N CYS A 96 -1.15 -18.54 8.33
CA CYS A 96 -1.09 -18.12 6.92
C CYS A 96 -1.71 -16.71 6.79
N PRO A 97 -0.97 -15.74 6.24
CA PRO A 97 -1.49 -14.38 6.10
C PRO A 97 -2.68 -14.28 5.14
N ARG A 98 -2.83 -15.23 4.22
CA ARG A 98 -3.90 -15.23 3.24
C ARG A 98 -5.20 -15.85 3.78
N CYS A 99 -5.16 -17.05 4.33
CA CYS A 99 -6.35 -17.78 4.78
C CYS A 99 -6.54 -17.84 6.30
N GLY A 100 -5.51 -17.52 7.09
CA GLY A 100 -5.58 -17.55 8.54
C GLY A 100 -5.36 -18.92 9.19
N GLU A 101 -5.23 -19.97 8.40
CA GLU A 101 -4.93 -21.32 8.93
C GLU A 101 -3.50 -21.43 9.45
N MET A 102 -3.28 -22.31 10.43
CA MET A 102 -1.94 -22.54 10.97
C MET A 102 -1.04 -23.22 9.96
N MET A 103 0.15 -22.65 9.77
CA MET A 103 1.25 -23.27 9.04
C MET A 103 2.19 -23.87 10.07
N TRP A 104 2.22 -25.20 10.14
CA TRP A 104 3.05 -25.93 11.07
C TRP A 104 4.44 -26.22 10.49
N GLY A 105 5.45 -26.20 11.32
CA GLY A 105 6.81 -26.54 10.93
C GLY A 105 7.65 -25.35 10.47
N PRO A 106 8.84 -25.62 9.91
CA PRO A 106 9.81 -24.58 9.56
C PRO A 106 9.36 -23.73 8.36
N LYS A 107 9.76 -22.45 8.37
CA LYS A 107 9.48 -21.47 7.32
C LYS A 107 9.93 -21.96 5.94
N ALA A 108 11.03 -22.69 5.86
CA ALA A 108 11.58 -23.20 4.61
C ALA A 108 10.63 -24.19 3.86
N HIS A 109 9.64 -24.74 4.56
CA HIS A 109 8.65 -25.65 3.96
C HIS A 109 7.36 -24.95 3.52
N ARG A 110 7.27 -23.64 3.66
CA ARG A 110 6.10 -22.87 3.23
C ARG A 110 6.23 -22.43 1.79
N ALA A 111 5.09 -22.20 1.14
CA ALA A 111 5.06 -21.63 -0.19
C ALA A 111 5.36 -20.11 -0.16
N MET A 112 6.05 -19.61 -1.17
CA MET A 112 6.23 -18.17 -1.36
C MET A 112 5.03 -17.63 -2.14
N SER A 113 4.48 -16.50 -1.68
CA SER A 113 3.43 -15.81 -2.42
C SER A 113 3.97 -15.24 -3.74
N ARG A 114 3.11 -15.21 -4.77
CA ARG A 114 3.39 -14.57 -6.06
C ARG A 114 3.00 -13.09 -6.06
N TYR A 115 2.35 -12.61 -5.01
CA TYR A 115 1.79 -11.26 -4.94
C TYR A 115 2.52 -10.35 -3.96
N ALA A 116 3.21 -10.92 -2.98
CA ALA A 116 3.94 -10.18 -1.96
C ALA A 116 5.15 -10.99 -1.47
N ASP A 117 6.10 -10.32 -0.85
CA ASP A 117 7.29 -10.95 -0.26
C ASP A 117 6.96 -11.56 1.11
N ILE A 118 6.19 -12.63 1.07
CA ILE A 118 5.63 -13.28 2.26
C ILE A 118 5.39 -14.76 1.99
N THR A 119 5.47 -15.60 3.01
CA THR A 119 5.14 -17.01 2.90
C THR A 119 3.66 -17.26 3.21
N VAL A 120 3.07 -18.21 2.51
CA VAL A 120 1.69 -18.66 2.68
C VAL A 120 1.67 -20.19 2.82
N CYS A 121 0.54 -20.76 3.22
CA CYS A 121 0.41 -22.21 3.27
C CYS A 121 0.40 -22.81 1.85
N ASP A 122 0.67 -24.11 1.75
CA ASP A 122 0.75 -24.79 0.46
C ASP A 122 -0.54 -24.70 -0.35
N GLN A 123 -1.68 -24.79 0.32
CA GLN A 123 -2.98 -24.64 -0.36
C GLN A 123 -3.16 -23.26 -0.96
N CYS A 124 -2.82 -22.22 -0.22
CA CYS A 124 -2.87 -20.85 -0.75
C CYS A 124 -1.87 -20.65 -1.90
N GLY A 125 -0.68 -21.25 -1.80
CA GLY A 125 0.29 -21.24 -2.90
C GLY A 125 -0.27 -21.89 -4.17
N MET A 126 -0.98 -22.99 -4.06
CA MET A 126 -1.66 -23.64 -5.19
C MET A 126 -2.79 -22.77 -5.75
N GLU A 127 -3.58 -22.13 -4.90
CA GLU A 127 -4.63 -21.20 -5.34
C GLU A 127 -4.04 -20.04 -6.13
N GLU A 128 -2.92 -19.48 -5.67
CA GLU A 128 -2.22 -18.41 -6.41
C GLU A 128 -1.70 -18.88 -7.78
N ASP A 129 -1.23 -20.12 -7.87
CA ASP A 129 -0.83 -20.70 -9.16
C ASP A 129 -2.03 -20.77 -10.13
N LEU A 130 -3.18 -21.19 -9.65
CA LEU A 130 -4.42 -21.24 -10.46
C LEU A 130 -4.85 -19.83 -10.89
N GLU A 131 -4.75 -18.85 -10.01
CA GLU A 131 -5.06 -17.45 -10.31
C GLU A 131 -4.12 -16.91 -11.40
N LYS A 132 -2.82 -17.15 -11.29
CA LYS A 132 -1.83 -16.74 -12.29
C LYS A 132 -2.02 -17.44 -13.64
N ALA A 133 -2.52 -18.67 -13.64
CA ALA A 133 -2.86 -19.40 -14.86
C ALA A 133 -4.20 -18.97 -15.48
N GLY A 134 -4.95 -18.08 -14.84
CA GLY A 134 -6.28 -17.64 -15.29
C GLY A 134 -7.38 -18.66 -15.05
N LEU A 135 -7.15 -19.66 -14.19
CA LEU A 135 -8.08 -20.74 -13.89
C LEU A 135 -8.94 -20.46 -12.64
N ALA A 136 -8.63 -19.41 -11.90
CA ALA A 136 -9.37 -18.98 -10.73
C ALA A 136 -9.39 -17.44 -10.66
N GLU A 137 -10.43 -16.90 -9.99
CA GLU A 137 -10.53 -15.47 -9.73
C GLU A 137 -9.50 -15.04 -8.69
N VAL A 138 -8.76 -13.96 -8.97
CA VAL A 138 -7.72 -13.45 -8.08
C VAL A 138 -8.33 -12.91 -6.79
N LYS A 139 -7.87 -13.42 -5.64
CA LYS A 139 -8.25 -12.89 -4.33
C LYS A 139 -7.49 -11.58 -4.07
N PRO A 140 -8.16 -10.43 -3.95
CA PRO A 140 -7.49 -9.16 -3.67
C PRO A 140 -6.70 -9.21 -2.36
N LEU A 141 -5.54 -8.54 -2.32
CA LEU A 141 -4.70 -8.46 -1.12
C LEU A 141 -5.46 -7.83 0.06
N MET A 142 -6.36 -6.91 -0.23
CA MET A 142 -7.25 -6.29 0.75
C MET A 142 -8.14 -7.29 1.51
N LYS A 143 -8.38 -8.46 0.93
CA LYS A 143 -9.21 -9.53 1.54
C LYS A 143 -8.39 -10.58 2.27
N TRP A 144 -7.08 -10.49 2.26
CA TRP A 144 -6.24 -11.42 3.02
C TRP A 144 -6.48 -11.27 4.51
N CYS A 145 -6.45 -12.36 5.24
CA CYS A 145 -6.72 -12.35 6.69
C CYS A 145 -5.81 -11.40 7.46
N ALA A 146 -4.53 -11.32 7.10
CA ALA A 146 -3.58 -10.42 7.75
C ALA A 146 -3.93 -8.93 7.56
N ILE A 147 -4.67 -8.59 6.51
CA ILE A 147 -5.13 -7.21 6.24
C ILE A 147 -6.48 -6.96 6.91
N VAL A 148 -7.41 -7.90 6.80
CA VAL A 148 -8.77 -7.76 7.34
C VAL A 148 -8.81 -7.81 8.86
N LEU A 149 -7.91 -8.57 9.49
CA LEU A 149 -7.90 -8.86 10.93
C LEU A 149 -6.64 -8.36 11.67
N PRO A 150 -6.04 -7.21 11.31
CA PRO A 150 -4.80 -6.76 11.95
C PRO A 150 -4.99 -6.44 13.43
N SER A 151 -6.20 -6.03 13.85
CA SER A 151 -6.53 -5.67 15.22
C SER A 151 -6.93 -6.86 16.09
N ILE A 152 -7.48 -7.91 15.50
CA ILE A 152 -7.87 -9.14 16.22
C ILE A 152 -6.63 -9.99 16.48
N GLY A 153 -5.66 -9.91 15.59
CA GLY A 153 -4.46 -10.70 15.65
C GLY A 153 -3.30 -10.08 16.41
N GLY A 154 -3.41 -8.90 17.01
CA GLY A 154 -2.34 -8.10 17.67
C GLY A 154 -0.93 -8.69 17.78
N GLY A 155 -0.78 -9.94 18.03
CA GLY A 155 0.44 -10.72 17.99
C GLY A 155 0.33 -12.00 17.18
N ALA A 156 -0.86 -12.36 16.70
CA ALA A 156 -1.08 -13.67 16.06
C ALA A 156 -0.44 -13.76 14.67
N TRP A 157 -0.23 -12.65 14.01
CA TRP A 157 0.45 -12.56 12.70
C TRP A 157 1.96 -12.39 12.83
N ARG A 158 2.43 -12.04 14.03
CA ARG A 158 3.84 -11.81 14.33
C ARG A 158 4.53 -13.00 15.00
N ARG A 159 3.79 -14.05 15.29
CA ARG A 159 4.33 -15.26 15.92
C ARG A 159 4.51 -16.36 14.91
#